data_0650e7c83dad439e595f6f0c236803ca
#
_entry.id   0650e7c83dad439e595f6f0c236803ca
#
_cell.length_a   1.000
_cell.length_b   1.000
_cell.length_c   1.000
_cell.angle_alpha   90.00
_cell.angle_beta   90.00
_cell.angle_gamma   90.00
#
_symmetry.space_group_name_H-M   'P 1'
#
loop_
_entity.id
_entity.type
_entity.pdbx_description
1 polymer ?
#
loop_
_entity_poly.entity_id
_entity_poly.type
_entity_poly.pdbx_seq_one_letter_code
_entity_poly.pdbx_strand_id
1 'polypeptide(L)'
;FYILPSIFNTDLDRGFSLIDYGLNHLLAAPQNLEDLKDLNIDLALDFILNHASVLSKEFQDILKNGDASPFRDFFIDWNRFWEGHGEMTAQGYIQPDAALIRDMFFRKPGLPILMVRFPDGREVPYWNTFYQSVHYDHVDAQDLMETAHTQYGEALRLAATVNGALDAGKTPAEMDFGPLEAFGGAVRNYLESHRKYLGQMDLNIRSPLV
;
A
#
# COMPACT_ATOMS: atom_id res chain seq x y z
N PHE A 1 7.34 -29.02 -10.05
CA PHE A 1 6.60 -28.39 -8.93
C PHE A 1 6.20 -26.98 -9.30
N TYR A 2 4.98 -26.56 -8.90
CA TYR A 2 4.50 -25.21 -9.02
C TYR A 2 4.47 -24.57 -7.64
N ILE A 3 5.15 -23.40 -7.48
CA ILE A 3 5.22 -22.67 -6.23
C ILE A 3 4.37 -21.41 -6.34
N LEU A 4 3.36 -21.30 -5.47
CA LEU A 4 2.51 -20.15 -5.27
C LEU A 4 2.61 -19.66 -3.80
N PRO A 5 2.75 -18.37 -3.59
CA PRO A 5 3.13 -17.36 -4.55
C PRO A 5 4.59 -17.54 -4.98
N SER A 6 5.09 -16.68 -5.86
CA SER A 6 6.47 -16.71 -6.35
C SER A 6 7.53 -16.57 -5.24
N ILE A 7 8.77 -16.92 -5.53
CA ILE A 7 9.95 -16.76 -4.66
C ILE A 7 10.66 -15.40 -4.85
N PHE A 8 10.06 -14.50 -5.61
CA PHE A 8 10.61 -13.17 -5.87
C PHE A 8 10.47 -12.21 -4.70
N ASN A 9 11.17 -11.08 -4.77
CA ASN A 9 11.02 -10.01 -3.79
C ASN A 9 9.65 -9.36 -3.94
N THR A 10 8.84 -9.45 -2.89
CA THR A 10 7.48 -8.94 -2.86
C THR A 10 7.23 -8.15 -1.60
N ASP A 11 6.24 -7.26 -1.67
CA ASP A 11 5.70 -6.55 -0.53
C ASP A 11 4.70 -7.46 0.23
N LEU A 12 3.88 -6.88 1.07
CA LEU A 12 3.01 -7.53 2.07
C LEU A 12 1.98 -8.54 1.55
N ASP A 13 1.69 -8.64 0.24
CA ASP A 13 0.64 -9.50 -0.30
C ASP A 13 1.07 -10.93 -0.67
N ARG A 14 1.59 -11.63 0.28
CA ARG A 14 1.79 -13.07 0.12
C ARG A 14 2.45 -13.46 -1.21
N GLY A 15 3.30 -12.58 -1.76
CA GLY A 15 4.05 -12.82 -2.98
C GLY A 15 3.42 -12.32 -4.29
N PHE A 16 2.28 -11.61 -4.25
CA PHE A 16 1.67 -11.04 -5.46
C PHE A 16 2.03 -9.58 -5.71
N SER A 17 2.57 -8.87 -4.71
CA SER A 17 3.05 -7.50 -4.85
C SER A 17 4.53 -7.46 -5.17
N LEU A 18 4.84 -7.52 -6.42
CA LEU A 18 6.20 -7.62 -6.91
C LEU A 18 6.96 -6.32 -6.67
N ILE A 19 8.10 -6.41 -5.96
CA ILE A 19 9.09 -5.34 -5.87
C ILE A 19 10.09 -5.48 -7.01
N ASP A 20 10.66 -6.67 -7.16
CA ASP A 20 11.54 -7.06 -8.26
C ASP A 20 11.57 -8.59 -8.43
N TYR A 21 12.17 -9.06 -9.52
CA TYR A 21 12.32 -10.48 -9.81
C TYR A 21 13.58 -11.12 -9.19
N GLY A 22 14.21 -10.46 -8.25
CA GLY A 22 15.28 -11.04 -7.44
C GLY A 22 14.75 -12.11 -6.50
N LEU A 23 15.61 -13.06 -6.16
CA LEU A 23 15.26 -14.10 -5.19
C LEU A 23 15.06 -13.50 -3.80
N ASN A 24 13.91 -13.78 -3.20
CA ASN A 24 13.65 -13.40 -1.82
C ASN A 24 14.40 -14.35 -0.87
N HIS A 25 15.48 -13.84 -0.30
CA HIS A 25 16.35 -14.62 0.58
C HIS A 25 15.70 -15.07 1.90
N LEU A 26 14.51 -14.54 2.24
CA LEU A 26 13.72 -15.04 3.36
C LEU A 26 12.99 -16.34 3.01
N LEU A 27 12.76 -16.59 1.71
CA LEU A 27 12.02 -17.77 1.22
C LEU A 27 12.95 -18.86 0.70
N ALA A 28 14.02 -18.50 -0.01
CA ALA A 28 14.94 -19.46 -0.58
C ALA A 28 16.35 -18.86 -0.72
N ALA A 29 17.35 -19.72 -0.61
CA ALA A 29 18.73 -19.40 -0.99
C ALA A 29 19.01 -19.91 -2.44
N PRO A 30 19.96 -19.31 -3.17
CA PRO A 30 20.36 -19.80 -4.48
C PRO A 30 20.69 -21.30 -4.50
N GLN A 31 21.33 -21.79 -3.42
CA GLN A 31 21.67 -23.22 -3.30
C GLN A 31 20.43 -24.12 -3.32
N ASN A 32 19.31 -23.70 -2.74
CA ASN A 32 18.08 -24.50 -2.79
C ASN A 32 17.60 -24.73 -4.23
N LEU A 33 17.81 -23.77 -5.12
CA LEU A 33 17.43 -23.91 -6.55
C LEU A 33 18.37 -24.89 -7.27
N GLU A 34 19.67 -24.86 -6.96
CA GLU A 34 20.61 -25.82 -7.50
C GLU A 34 20.32 -27.24 -6.96
N ASP A 35 20.04 -27.41 -5.68
CA ASP A 35 19.68 -28.69 -5.08
C ASP A 35 18.43 -29.30 -5.76
N LEU A 36 17.41 -28.48 -6.06
CA LEU A 36 16.22 -28.92 -6.78
C LEU A 36 16.56 -29.38 -8.21
N LYS A 37 17.45 -28.67 -8.89
CA LYS A 37 17.92 -29.03 -10.22
C LYS A 37 18.67 -30.35 -10.19
N ASP A 38 19.54 -30.58 -9.20
CA ASP A 38 20.30 -31.83 -9.03
C ASP A 38 19.37 -33.02 -8.74
N LEU A 39 18.22 -32.76 -8.15
CA LEU A 39 17.15 -33.76 -7.94
C LEU A 39 16.24 -33.95 -9.17
N ASN A 40 16.54 -33.31 -10.32
CA ASN A 40 15.71 -33.27 -11.52
C ASN A 40 14.28 -32.78 -11.26
N ILE A 41 14.15 -31.78 -10.39
CA ILE A 41 12.87 -31.16 -10.07
C ILE A 41 12.75 -29.85 -10.85
N ASP A 42 11.84 -29.82 -11.82
CA ASP A 42 11.49 -28.59 -12.53
C ASP A 42 10.55 -27.71 -11.67
N LEU A 43 10.82 -26.41 -11.67
CA LEU A 43 10.00 -25.41 -11.01
C LEU A 43 9.19 -24.62 -12.02
N ALA A 44 7.90 -24.46 -11.72
CA ALA A 44 7.03 -23.46 -12.34
C ALA A 44 6.72 -22.37 -11.31
N LEU A 45 6.87 -21.12 -11.70
CA LEU A 45 6.66 -19.94 -10.84
C LEU A 45 5.66 -19.02 -11.51
N ASP A 46 4.92 -18.27 -10.69
CA ASP A 46 4.12 -17.15 -11.19
C ASP A 46 5.02 -16.02 -11.69
N PHE A 47 4.62 -15.45 -12.81
CA PHE A 47 5.31 -14.31 -13.40
C PHE A 47 4.33 -13.15 -13.54
N ILE A 48 4.44 -12.18 -12.63
CA ILE A 48 3.49 -11.07 -12.52
C ILE A 48 3.95 -9.93 -13.44
N LEU A 49 3.16 -9.66 -14.49
CA LEU A 49 3.49 -8.66 -15.51
C LEU A 49 2.52 -7.48 -15.57
N ASN A 50 1.42 -7.53 -14.84
CA ASN A 50 0.33 -6.57 -14.98
C ASN A 50 0.29 -5.51 -13.87
N HIS A 51 1.02 -5.73 -12.79
CA HIS A 51 1.12 -4.77 -11.68
C HIS A 51 2.44 -4.96 -10.92
N ALA A 52 2.83 -3.94 -10.19
CA ALA A 52 3.99 -3.99 -9.29
C ALA A 52 3.73 -3.15 -8.05
N SER A 53 4.45 -3.47 -6.98
CA SER A 53 4.42 -2.73 -5.72
C SER A 53 4.84 -1.27 -5.91
N VAL A 54 4.26 -0.38 -5.11
CA VAL A 54 4.77 1.00 -4.97
C VAL A 54 6.22 1.05 -4.46
N LEU A 55 6.73 -0.05 -3.89
CA LEU A 55 8.12 -0.18 -3.47
C LEU A 55 9.07 -0.59 -4.60
N SER A 56 8.55 -0.88 -5.81
CA SER A 56 9.40 -1.19 -6.96
C SER A 56 10.32 0.00 -7.28
N LYS A 57 11.52 -0.32 -7.77
CA LYS A 57 12.53 0.71 -8.10
C LYS A 57 12.02 1.71 -9.16
N GLU A 58 11.19 1.23 -10.08
CA GLU A 58 10.58 2.02 -11.14
C GLU A 58 9.65 3.08 -10.55
N PHE A 59 8.80 2.69 -9.60
CA PHE A 59 7.89 3.65 -8.98
C PHE A 59 8.59 4.59 -8.00
N GLN A 60 9.58 4.09 -7.25
CA GLN A 60 10.41 4.93 -6.38
C GLN A 60 11.21 5.97 -7.16
N ASP A 61 11.65 5.65 -8.37
CA ASP A 61 12.30 6.62 -9.26
C ASP A 61 11.30 7.70 -9.71
N ILE A 62 10.07 7.33 -10.06
CA ILE A 62 9.00 8.29 -10.39
C ILE A 62 8.73 9.24 -9.21
N LEU A 63 8.64 8.72 -7.99
CA LEU A 63 8.42 9.55 -6.80
C LEU A 63 9.55 10.58 -6.58
N LYS A 64 10.77 10.19 -6.93
CA LYS A 64 11.96 11.03 -6.78
C LYS A 64 12.13 12.05 -7.91
N ASN A 65 11.86 11.68 -9.14
CA ASN A 65 12.21 12.42 -10.33
C ASN A 65 11.00 12.98 -11.11
N GLY A 66 9.78 12.56 -10.74
CA GLY A 66 8.54 13.01 -11.39
C GLY A 66 8.55 12.76 -12.91
N ASP A 67 8.23 13.78 -13.69
CA ASP A 67 8.23 13.70 -15.16
C ASP A 67 9.59 13.44 -15.79
N ALA A 68 10.68 13.68 -15.07
CA ALA A 68 12.04 13.39 -15.55
C ALA A 68 12.43 11.90 -15.36
N SER A 69 11.60 11.11 -14.70
CA SER A 69 11.86 9.68 -14.53
C SER A 69 11.81 8.94 -15.87
N PRO A 70 12.79 8.09 -16.18
CA PRO A 70 12.72 7.22 -17.38
C PRO A 70 11.57 6.21 -17.28
N PHE A 71 11.00 6.01 -16.10
CA PHE A 71 9.87 5.13 -15.84
C PHE A 71 8.52 5.86 -15.82
N ARG A 72 8.48 7.15 -16.21
CA ARG A 72 7.28 7.99 -16.14
C ARG A 72 6.04 7.35 -16.79
N ASP A 73 6.25 6.62 -17.88
CA ASP A 73 5.20 5.93 -18.63
C ASP A 73 5.11 4.43 -18.33
N PHE A 74 5.80 3.95 -17.32
CA PHE A 74 5.80 2.53 -16.96
C PHE A 74 4.48 2.11 -16.29
N PHE A 75 3.93 2.99 -15.46
CA PHE A 75 2.63 2.77 -14.81
C PHE A 75 1.54 3.58 -15.50
N ILE A 76 0.29 3.17 -15.30
CA ILE A 76 -0.85 3.86 -15.89
C ILE A 76 -1.14 5.12 -15.07
N ASP A 77 -0.86 6.28 -15.66
CA ASP A 77 -1.36 7.58 -15.23
C ASP A 77 -2.85 7.64 -15.57
N TRP A 78 -3.69 7.77 -14.54
CA TRP A 78 -5.14 7.73 -14.68
C TRP A 78 -5.67 8.85 -15.58
N ASN A 79 -5.17 10.08 -15.41
CA ASN A 79 -5.65 11.21 -16.19
C ASN A 79 -5.27 11.10 -17.68
N ARG A 80 -4.06 10.63 -17.95
CA ARG A 80 -3.63 10.40 -19.34
C ARG A 80 -4.40 9.26 -19.99
N PHE A 81 -4.77 8.23 -19.23
CA PHE A 81 -5.56 7.12 -19.75
C PHE A 81 -6.99 7.54 -20.09
N TRP A 82 -7.61 8.38 -19.25
CA TRP A 82 -8.98 8.81 -19.41
C TRP A 82 -9.13 10.18 -20.12
N GLU A 83 -8.05 10.70 -20.70
CA GLU A 83 -8.10 11.98 -21.43
C GLU A 83 -9.16 11.96 -22.53
N GLY A 84 -10.10 12.91 -22.49
CA GLY A 84 -11.22 13.00 -23.42
C GLY A 84 -12.37 12.03 -23.16
N HIS A 85 -12.34 11.25 -22.09
CA HIS A 85 -13.31 10.21 -21.74
C HIS A 85 -13.95 10.40 -20.37
N GLY A 86 -14.11 11.64 -19.93
CA GLY A 86 -14.71 11.99 -18.65
C GLY A 86 -14.43 13.43 -18.25
N GLU A 87 -14.82 13.80 -17.04
CA GLU A 87 -14.70 15.16 -16.52
C GLU A 87 -13.66 15.25 -15.41
N MET A 88 -12.85 16.33 -15.41
CA MET A 88 -11.89 16.59 -14.35
C MET A 88 -12.62 16.95 -13.05
N THR A 89 -12.31 16.25 -11.97
CA THR A 89 -12.87 16.51 -10.65
C THR A 89 -12.09 17.62 -9.91
N ALA A 90 -12.70 18.18 -8.89
CA ALA A 90 -12.01 19.12 -7.99
C ALA A 90 -10.83 18.49 -7.23
N GLN A 91 -10.79 17.16 -7.13
CA GLN A 91 -9.71 16.39 -6.51
C GLN A 91 -8.52 16.14 -7.44
N GLY A 92 -8.60 16.60 -8.72
CA GLY A 92 -7.49 16.51 -9.66
C GLY A 92 -7.38 15.20 -10.46
N TYR A 93 -8.42 14.38 -10.46
CA TYR A 93 -8.49 13.20 -11.33
C TYR A 93 -9.71 13.27 -12.26
N ILE A 94 -9.64 12.59 -13.39
CA ILE A 94 -10.78 12.46 -14.31
C ILE A 94 -11.75 11.42 -13.77
N GLN A 95 -13.03 11.81 -13.63
CA GLN A 95 -14.14 10.89 -13.44
C GLN A 95 -14.55 10.38 -14.82
N PRO A 96 -14.30 9.10 -15.16
CA PRO A 96 -14.67 8.58 -16.47
C PRO A 96 -16.18 8.56 -16.69
N ASP A 97 -16.58 8.63 -17.94
CA ASP A 97 -17.99 8.49 -18.32
C ASP A 97 -18.58 7.17 -17.82
N ALA A 98 -19.73 7.22 -17.17
CA ALA A 98 -20.36 6.06 -16.55
C ALA A 98 -20.57 4.88 -17.52
N ALA A 99 -20.78 5.18 -18.80
CA ALA A 99 -20.95 4.14 -19.84
C ALA A 99 -19.66 3.33 -20.07
N LEU A 100 -18.49 3.96 -19.91
CA LEU A 100 -17.20 3.33 -20.15
C LEU A 100 -16.76 2.42 -18.98
N ILE A 101 -17.18 2.75 -17.77
CA ILE A 101 -16.79 2.01 -16.56
C ILE A 101 -17.88 1.06 -16.06
N ARG A 102 -19.07 1.05 -16.68
CA ARG A 102 -20.23 0.27 -16.24
C ARG A 102 -19.91 -1.21 -16.10
N ASP A 103 -19.18 -1.76 -17.06
CA ASP A 103 -18.87 -3.18 -17.14
C ASP A 103 -17.47 -3.51 -16.58
N MET A 104 -16.79 -2.53 -15.96
CA MET A 104 -15.50 -2.73 -15.30
C MET A 104 -15.70 -3.28 -13.89
N PHE A 105 -14.87 -4.24 -13.52
CA PHE A 105 -14.86 -4.79 -12.18
C PHE A 105 -13.88 -4.02 -11.30
N PHE A 106 -14.39 -3.39 -10.27
CA PHE A 106 -13.58 -2.78 -9.21
C PHE A 106 -13.70 -3.61 -7.92
N ARG A 107 -12.58 -3.98 -7.34
CA ARG A 107 -12.56 -4.81 -6.12
C ARG A 107 -13.15 -4.11 -4.90
N LYS A 108 -13.19 -2.78 -4.92
CA LYS A 108 -13.72 -1.95 -3.82
C LYS A 108 -14.61 -0.85 -4.38
N PRO A 109 -15.51 -0.29 -3.59
CA PRO A 109 -16.28 0.88 -3.98
C PRO A 109 -15.36 2.06 -4.32
N GLY A 110 -15.73 2.80 -5.37
CA GLY A 110 -14.97 3.96 -5.85
C GLY A 110 -13.98 3.61 -6.96
N LEU A 111 -13.34 4.64 -7.49
CA LEU A 111 -12.34 4.48 -8.54
C LEU A 111 -11.00 3.98 -7.96
N PRO A 112 -10.27 3.12 -8.68
CA PRO A 112 -9.00 2.56 -8.21
C PRO A 112 -7.84 3.54 -8.44
N ILE A 113 -7.84 4.65 -7.72
CA ILE A 113 -6.88 5.74 -7.90
C ILE A 113 -5.98 5.85 -6.66
N LEU A 114 -4.67 5.96 -6.92
CA LEU A 114 -3.68 6.41 -5.96
C LEU A 114 -3.20 7.80 -6.36
N MET A 115 -3.50 8.80 -5.53
CA MET A 115 -2.96 10.15 -5.70
C MET A 115 -1.51 10.18 -5.20
N VAL A 116 -0.61 10.63 -6.05
CA VAL A 116 0.84 10.65 -5.79
C VAL A 116 1.34 12.08 -5.94
N ARG A 117 2.06 12.58 -4.94
CA ARG A 117 2.67 13.90 -5.00
C ARG A 117 4.05 13.82 -5.62
N PHE A 118 4.24 14.58 -6.69
CA PHE A 118 5.53 14.75 -7.37
C PHE A 118 6.44 15.77 -6.65
N PRO A 119 7.76 15.79 -6.95
CA PRO A 119 8.69 16.73 -6.33
C PRO A 119 8.35 18.20 -6.56
N ASP A 120 7.66 18.53 -7.65
CA ASP A 120 7.18 19.88 -7.98
C ASP A 120 5.87 20.26 -7.23
N GLY A 121 5.35 19.36 -6.40
CA GLY A 121 4.16 19.56 -5.60
C GLY A 121 2.84 19.18 -6.30
N ARG A 122 2.86 18.86 -7.59
CA ARG A 122 1.65 18.37 -8.30
C ARG A 122 1.22 17.01 -7.76
N GLU A 123 -0.07 16.79 -7.75
CA GLU A 123 -0.66 15.47 -7.48
C GLU A 123 -1.04 14.80 -8.81
N VAL A 124 -0.59 13.57 -8.97
CA VAL A 124 -0.80 12.77 -10.18
C VAL A 124 -1.52 11.48 -9.78
N PRO A 125 -2.68 11.18 -10.38
CA PRO A 125 -3.41 9.95 -10.11
C PRO A 125 -2.82 8.79 -10.91
N TYR A 126 -2.50 7.69 -10.23
CA TYR A 126 -2.13 6.43 -10.84
C TYR A 126 -3.22 5.38 -10.67
N TRP A 127 -3.36 4.49 -11.65
CA TRP A 127 -4.27 3.36 -11.55
C TRP A 127 -3.75 2.35 -10.54
N ASN A 128 -4.49 2.19 -9.45
CA ASN A 128 -4.16 1.29 -8.37
C ASN A 128 -4.97 -0.01 -8.46
N THR A 129 -4.29 -1.15 -8.55
CA THR A 129 -4.94 -2.47 -8.61
C THR A 129 -5.48 -2.89 -7.24
N PHE A 130 -4.68 -2.65 -6.19
CA PHE A 130 -5.01 -2.93 -4.81
C PHE A 130 -4.67 -1.70 -3.99
N TYR A 131 -5.51 -1.27 -3.09
CA TYR A 131 -5.14 -0.24 -2.16
C TYR A 131 -5.07 -0.76 -0.74
N GLN A 132 -4.14 -0.18 -0.05
CA GLN A 132 -3.84 -0.43 1.33
C GLN A 132 -4.89 0.23 2.21
N SER A 133 -5.51 -0.54 3.10
CA SER A 133 -6.13 0.03 4.27
C SER A 133 -5.12 -0.01 5.41
N VAL A 134 -4.88 1.11 6.04
CA VAL A 134 -4.14 1.16 7.28
C VAL A 134 -5.03 0.60 8.37
N HIS A 135 -4.49 -0.32 9.14
CA HIS A 135 -5.14 -0.88 10.32
C HIS A 135 -4.31 -0.57 11.55
N TYR A 136 -5.00 -0.23 12.61
CA TYR A 136 -4.41 -0.01 13.92
C TYR A 136 -4.96 -1.07 14.87
N ASP A 137 -4.07 -1.86 15.47
CA ASP A 137 -4.50 -2.81 16.48
C ASP A 137 -4.95 -2.08 17.75
N HIS A 138 -5.81 -2.72 18.51
CA HIS A 138 -6.12 -2.27 19.87
C HIS A 138 -4.83 -2.20 20.68
N VAL A 139 -4.75 -1.21 21.54
CA VAL A 139 -3.63 -0.99 22.46
C VAL A 139 -4.02 -1.45 23.85
N ASP A 140 -3.05 -1.92 24.63
CA ASP A 140 -3.25 -2.19 26.03
C ASP A 140 -2.68 -1.07 26.94
N ALA A 141 -2.99 -1.15 28.23
CA ALA A 141 -2.53 -0.14 29.16
C ALA A 141 -1.02 -0.21 29.39
N GLN A 142 -0.39 -1.37 29.22
CA GLN A 142 1.05 -1.54 29.39
C GLN A 142 1.81 -0.79 28.31
N ASP A 143 1.41 -0.94 27.04
CA ASP A 143 2.00 -0.23 25.91
C ASP A 143 1.95 1.29 26.10
N LEU A 144 0.80 1.78 26.58
CA LEU A 144 0.58 3.21 26.75
C LEU A 144 1.27 3.77 28.01
N MET A 145 1.48 2.99 29.07
CA MET A 145 2.31 3.40 30.19
C MET A 145 3.73 3.70 29.75
N GLU A 146 4.30 2.82 28.94
CA GLU A 146 5.67 2.94 28.46
C GLU A 146 5.80 4.09 27.46
N THR A 147 4.85 4.18 26.53
CA THR A 147 4.89 5.15 25.43
C THR A 147 4.62 6.58 25.91
N ALA A 148 3.61 6.77 26.76
CA ALA A 148 3.19 8.08 27.23
C ALA A 148 3.79 8.46 28.59
N HIS A 149 4.62 7.61 29.18
CA HIS A 149 5.23 7.81 30.50
C HIS A 149 4.19 8.17 31.58
N THR A 150 3.08 7.45 31.60
CA THR A 150 1.95 7.73 32.46
C THR A 150 1.69 6.65 33.50
N GLN A 151 0.78 6.92 34.46
CA GLN A 151 0.38 5.97 35.49
C GLN A 151 -0.65 4.98 34.93
N TYR A 152 -0.72 3.78 35.50
CA TYR A 152 -1.60 2.70 35.02
C TYR A 152 -3.07 3.13 34.90
N GLY A 153 -3.61 3.89 35.85
CA GLY A 153 -4.99 4.36 35.78
C GLY A 153 -5.27 5.35 34.64
N GLU A 154 -4.29 6.14 34.22
CA GLU A 154 -4.39 7.03 33.06
C GLU A 154 -4.21 6.22 31.78
N ALA A 155 -3.26 5.28 31.77
CA ALA A 155 -3.06 4.39 30.64
C ALA A 155 -4.30 3.54 30.31
N LEU A 156 -5.03 3.06 31.33
CA LEU A 156 -6.32 2.37 31.11
C LEU A 156 -7.36 3.27 30.44
N ARG A 157 -7.45 4.56 30.86
CA ARG A 157 -8.38 5.51 30.24
C ARG A 157 -7.96 5.84 28.82
N LEU A 158 -6.66 6.00 28.56
CA LEU A 158 -6.14 6.20 27.22
C LEU A 158 -6.44 5.00 26.31
N ALA A 159 -6.18 3.77 26.78
CA ALA A 159 -6.49 2.55 26.03
C ALA A 159 -7.99 2.45 25.68
N ALA A 160 -8.86 2.74 26.64
CA ALA A 160 -10.30 2.74 26.39
C ALA A 160 -10.71 3.80 25.34
N THR A 161 -10.13 5.01 25.41
CA THR A 161 -10.39 6.08 24.46
C THR A 161 -9.89 5.73 23.06
N VAL A 162 -8.67 5.21 22.97
CA VAL A 162 -8.06 4.80 21.68
C VAL A 162 -8.86 3.67 21.04
N ASN A 163 -9.08 2.58 21.78
CA ASN A 163 -9.77 1.41 21.24
C ASN A 163 -11.21 1.75 20.81
N GLY A 164 -11.92 2.54 21.61
CA GLY A 164 -13.24 3.02 21.22
C GLY A 164 -13.25 3.91 19.96
N ALA A 165 -12.22 4.72 19.75
CA ALA A 165 -12.05 5.50 18.55
C ALA A 165 -11.71 4.63 17.32
N LEU A 166 -10.85 3.62 17.50
CA LEU A 166 -10.52 2.63 16.46
C LEU A 166 -11.74 1.82 16.04
N ASP A 167 -12.55 1.37 17.01
CA ASP A 167 -13.80 0.65 16.75
C ASP A 167 -14.83 1.52 15.99
N ALA A 168 -14.76 2.83 16.21
CA ALA A 168 -15.57 3.81 15.46
C ALA A 168 -14.98 4.16 14.08
N GLY A 169 -13.87 3.51 13.66
CA GLY A 169 -13.23 3.72 12.37
C GLY A 169 -12.42 5.02 12.27
N LYS A 170 -12.06 5.65 13.39
CA LYS A 170 -11.25 6.88 13.39
C LYS A 170 -9.77 6.57 13.20
N THR A 171 -9.10 7.44 12.47
CA THR A 171 -7.64 7.46 12.38
C THR A 171 -7.02 8.15 13.61
N PRO A 172 -5.71 7.93 13.92
CA PRO A 172 -5.04 8.60 15.03
C PRO A 172 -5.17 10.14 15.00
N ALA A 173 -5.18 10.74 13.82
CA ALA A 173 -5.33 12.18 13.66
C ALA A 173 -6.73 12.71 14.06
N GLU A 174 -7.76 11.86 13.97
CA GLU A 174 -9.16 12.20 14.28
C GLU A 174 -9.54 11.86 15.73
N MET A 175 -8.62 11.31 16.52
CA MET A 175 -8.85 10.97 17.91
C MET A 175 -8.88 12.21 18.79
N ASP A 176 -9.88 12.26 19.66
CA ASP A 176 -10.03 13.26 20.71
C ASP A 176 -9.72 12.59 22.07
N PHE A 177 -8.70 13.07 22.75
CA PHE A 177 -8.28 12.55 24.05
C PHE A 177 -8.86 13.34 25.23
N GLY A 178 -9.60 14.45 24.97
CA GLY A 178 -10.21 15.26 26.00
C GLY A 178 -9.23 15.67 27.10
N PRO A 179 -9.51 15.33 28.39
CA PRO A 179 -8.61 15.68 29.51
C PRO A 179 -7.21 15.03 29.43
N LEU A 180 -7.03 14.01 28.58
CA LEU A 180 -5.78 13.29 28.40
C LEU A 180 -4.98 13.75 27.19
N GLU A 181 -5.34 14.89 26.57
CA GLU A 181 -4.69 15.40 25.35
C GLU A 181 -3.18 15.65 25.52
N ALA A 182 -2.71 15.86 26.74
CA ALA A 182 -1.27 15.96 27.02
C ALA A 182 -0.49 14.72 26.56
N PHE A 183 -1.12 13.56 26.52
CA PHE A 183 -0.54 12.29 26.06
C PHE A 183 -0.83 12.01 24.58
N GLY A 184 -1.74 12.77 23.97
CA GLY A 184 -2.24 12.51 22.62
C GLY A 184 -1.14 12.42 21.55
N GLY A 185 -0.13 13.27 21.63
CA GLY A 185 1.01 13.24 20.72
C GLY A 185 1.81 11.93 20.78
N ALA A 186 2.12 11.46 21.98
CA ALA A 186 2.84 10.18 22.17
C ALA A 186 2.01 8.99 21.67
N VAL A 187 0.71 8.99 21.98
CA VAL A 187 -0.21 7.91 21.55
C VAL A 187 -0.38 7.87 20.03
N ARG A 188 -0.57 9.03 19.38
CA ARG A 188 -0.64 9.10 17.91
C ARG A 188 0.63 8.58 17.26
N ASN A 189 1.79 8.98 17.76
CA ASN A 189 3.09 8.49 17.25
C ASN A 189 3.24 6.98 17.44
N TYR A 190 2.81 6.44 18.57
CA TYR A 190 2.81 5.00 18.82
C TYR A 190 1.96 4.27 17.78
N LEU A 191 0.70 4.68 17.62
CA LEU A 191 -0.21 4.07 16.64
C LEU A 191 0.36 4.13 15.22
N GLU A 192 0.90 5.27 14.80
CA GLU A 192 1.49 5.41 13.47
C GLU A 192 2.73 4.54 13.27
N SER A 193 3.55 4.35 14.30
CA SER A 193 4.73 3.48 14.23
C SER A 193 4.39 1.99 14.25
N HIS A 194 3.24 1.61 14.82
CA HIS A 194 2.76 0.23 14.93
C HIS A 194 1.60 -0.08 13.95
N ARG A 195 1.30 0.86 13.06
CA ARG A 195 0.28 0.65 12.04
C ARG A 195 0.57 -0.58 11.20
N LYS A 196 -0.45 -1.35 10.94
CA LYS A 196 -0.40 -2.47 10.00
C LYS A 196 -1.08 -2.08 8.71
N TYR A 197 -0.56 -2.61 7.64
CA TYR A 197 -1.17 -2.42 6.34
C TYR A 197 -1.92 -3.70 5.99
N LEU A 198 -3.24 -3.61 5.89
CA LEU A 198 -4.10 -4.70 5.44
C LEU A 198 -4.42 -4.49 3.95
N GLY A 199 -3.67 -5.11 3.10
CA GLY A 199 -3.79 -4.96 1.65
C GLY A 199 -2.62 -4.20 1.06
N GLN A 200 -2.63 -4.03 -0.26
CA GLN A 200 -1.47 -3.55 -0.99
C GLN A 200 -1.79 -2.39 -1.88
N MET A 201 -0.77 -1.56 -2.09
CA MET A 201 -0.75 -0.59 -3.17
C MET A 201 0.11 -1.13 -4.31
N ASP A 202 -0.57 -1.80 -5.25
CA ASP A 202 0.02 -2.21 -6.50
C ASP A 202 -0.50 -1.34 -7.62
N LEU A 203 0.38 -0.88 -8.45
CA LEU A 203 0.07 -0.02 -9.58
C LEU A 203 0.05 -0.83 -10.86
N ASN A 204 -0.95 -0.57 -11.70
CA ASN A 204 -1.03 -1.20 -13.00
C ASN A 204 0.09 -0.73 -13.90
N ILE A 205 0.84 -1.69 -14.43
CA ILE A 205 1.88 -1.47 -15.43
C ILE A 205 1.20 -1.24 -16.77
N ARG A 206 1.66 -0.24 -17.50
CA ARG A 206 1.24 0.01 -18.86
C ARG A 206 1.79 -1.11 -19.76
N SER A 207 0.92 -2.05 -20.15
CA SER A 207 1.32 -3.12 -21.04
C SER A 207 1.53 -2.59 -22.47
N PRO A 208 2.61 -2.97 -23.15
CA PRO A 208 2.77 -2.67 -24.58
C PRO A 208 1.83 -3.51 -25.48
N LEU A 209 1.06 -4.42 -24.88
CA LEU A 209 0.15 -5.32 -25.59
C LEU A 209 -1.33 -4.87 -25.58
N VAL A 210 -1.61 -3.66 -25.07
CA VAL A 210 -2.95 -3.04 -25.07
C VAL A 210 -2.92 -1.79 -25.92
#